data_af5ee17b51c9d7bfdfb9483537176c53
#
_entry.id   af5ee17b51c9d7bfdfb9483537176c53
#
_cell.length_a   1.000
_cell.length_b   1.000
_cell.length_c   1.000
_cell.angle_alpha   90.00
_cell.angle_beta   90.00
_cell.angle_gamma   90.00
#
_symmetry.space_group_name_H-M   'P 1'
#
loop_
_entity.id
_entity.type
_entity.pdbx_description
1 polymer ?
#
loop_
_entity_poly.entity_id
_entity_poly.type
_entity_poly.pdbx_seq_one_letter_code
_entity_poly.pdbx_strand_id
1 'polypeptide(L)'
;MVRVRVLVVDDHRIFAESLAAALAAEPDVDVSAAGSTVAALRCLERAASEGRRFDVLLVDADLGGGHPGVSGAVGAGSSAGARLSLPSQASGGPAAAGAEGAGLVAGDGIALVATVRSAHPGVRTVVLAEKDDPRRAAQALQAGASGWVAKDCSLSRLLTVVRGVLRDETHLPPALLTGVLREMTAARRHRTESERLVESLTPREREVLRCMVAGLGRKAVAERLFLSPHTVRTHMQNVLGKLGVHSTLAAVALARRAGVGPVDLAGDVVERGGQPA
;
A
#
# COMPACT_ATOMS: atom_id res chain seq x y z
N MET A 1 -3.58 22.28 28.77
CA MET A 1 -4.43 21.29 28.06
C MET A 1 -3.61 20.72 26.91
N VAL A 2 -3.53 19.41 26.78
CA VAL A 2 -2.84 18.77 25.65
C VAL A 2 -3.76 18.92 24.43
N ARG A 3 -3.28 19.59 23.37
CA ARG A 3 -4.03 19.72 22.11
C ARG A 3 -3.88 18.46 21.29
N VAL A 4 -4.98 17.99 20.71
CA VAL A 4 -5.01 16.88 19.77
C VAL A 4 -4.42 17.34 18.44
N ARG A 5 -3.36 16.69 17.97
CA ARG A 5 -2.70 17.03 16.71
C ARG A 5 -3.21 16.17 15.58
N VAL A 6 -3.83 16.83 14.60
CA VAL A 6 -4.49 16.21 13.45
C VAL A 6 -3.73 16.55 12.18
N LEU A 7 -3.43 15.53 11.39
CA LEU A 7 -2.92 15.70 10.02
C LEU A 7 -4.04 15.34 9.03
N VAL A 8 -4.44 16.31 8.21
CA VAL A 8 -5.41 16.11 7.11
C VAL A 8 -4.64 15.83 5.82
N VAL A 9 -4.97 14.73 5.12
CA VAL A 9 -4.33 14.34 3.86
C VAL A 9 -5.39 14.15 2.79
N ASP A 10 -5.44 15.08 1.86
CA ASP A 10 -6.41 15.08 0.76
C ASP A 10 -5.81 15.85 -0.42
N ASP A 11 -5.91 15.32 -1.64
CA ASP A 11 -5.40 15.98 -2.86
C ASP A 11 -6.38 17.03 -3.42
N HIS A 12 -7.62 17.06 -2.90
CA HIS A 12 -8.57 18.14 -3.13
C HIS A 12 -8.27 19.32 -2.21
N ARG A 13 -7.40 20.23 -2.68
CA ARG A 13 -6.87 21.34 -1.91
C ARG A 13 -7.93 22.17 -1.19
N ILE A 14 -9.04 22.50 -1.88
CA ILE A 14 -10.12 23.32 -1.30
C ILE A 14 -10.78 22.60 -0.12
N PHE A 15 -11.01 21.30 -0.25
CA PHE A 15 -11.56 20.47 0.82
C PHE A 15 -10.61 20.39 2.02
N ALA A 16 -9.34 20.06 1.75
CA ALA A 16 -8.30 19.98 2.78
C ALA A 16 -8.15 21.28 3.57
N GLU A 17 -8.08 22.43 2.88
CA GLU A 17 -7.96 23.75 3.51
C GLU A 17 -9.21 24.12 4.32
N SER A 18 -10.40 23.86 3.77
CA SER A 18 -11.67 24.14 4.46
C SER A 18 -11.85 23.26 5.71
N LEU A 19 -11.53 21.98 5.61
CA LEU A 19 -11.59 21.06 6.74
C LEU A 19 -10.57 21.43 7.82
N ALA A 20 -9.34 21.74 7.41
CA ALA A 20 -8.29 22.18 8.34
C ALA A 20 -8.68 23.47 9.07
N ALA A 21 -9.25 24.45 8.37
CA ALA A 21 -9.74 25.70 8.98
C ALA A 21 -10.88 25.43 9.97
N ALA A 22 -11.83 24.56 9.61
CA ALA A 22 -12.95 24.20 10.48
C ALA A 22 -12.48 23.46 11.76
N LEU A 23 -11.52 22.55 11.65
CA LEU A 23 -10.94 21.86 12.79
C LEU A 23 -10.07 22.78 13.66
N ALA A 24 -9.33 23.72 13.07
CA ALA A 24 -8.49 24.68 13.78
C ALA A 24 -9.32 25.69 14.60
N ALA A 25 -10.62 25.84 14.32
CA ALA A 25 -11.52 26.64 15.13
C ALA A 25 -11.81 26.02 16.52
N GLU A 26 -11.55 24.70 16.69
CA GLU A 26 -11.68 24.03 17.97
C GLU A 26 -10.46 24.33 18.86
N PRO A 27 -10.67 24.76 20.12
CA PRO A 27 -9.57 25.21 20.97
C PRO A 27 -8.59 24.12 21.41
N ASP A 28 -9.03 22.86 21.33
CA ASP A 28 -8.28 21.66 21.73
C ASP A 28 -7.64 20.91 20.55
N VAL A 29 -7.69 21.49 19.34
CA VAL A 29 -7.16 20.84 18.12
C VAL A 29 -6.04 21.68 17.50
N ASP A 30 -4.97 21.02 17.08
CA ASP A 30 -3.87 21.57 16.28
C ASP A 30 -3.82 20.82 14.95
N VAL A 31 -3.94 21.53 13.82
CA VAL A 31 -4.16 20.92 12.50
C VAL A 31 -3.04 21.27 11.55
N SER A 32 -2.60 20.27 10.80
CA SER A 32 -1.75 20.42 9.61
C SER A 32 -2.42 19.74 8.41
N ALA A 33 -2.12 20.22 7.20
CA ALA A 33 -2.65 19.64 5.98
C ALA A 33 -1.52 19.21 5.03
N ALA A 34 -1.75 18.13 4.26
CA ALA A 34 -0.86 17.64 3.22
C ALA A 34 -1.67 17.19 2.00
N GLY A 35 -1.24 17.56 0.81
CA GLY A 35 -1.94 17.27 -0.45
C GLY A 35 -1.48 15.98 -1.15
N SER A 36 -0.67 15.14 -0.51
CA SER A 36 -0.21 13.88 -1.10
C SER A 36 0.39 12.94 -0.05
N THR A 37 0.46 11.66 -0.37
CA THR A 37 1.13 10.62 0.45
C THR A 37 2.55 11.03 0.83
N VAL A 38 3.35 11.54 -0.13
CA VAL A 38 4.75 11.93 0.11
C VAL A 38 4.82 13.11 1.08
N ALA A 39 3.95 14.12 0.92
CA ALA A 39 3.90 15.26 1.81
C ALA A 39 3.47 14.84 3.22
N ALA A 40 2.50 13.94 3.35
CA ALA A 40 2.03 13.40 4.62
C ALA A 40 3.14 12.67 5.37
N LEU A 41 3.87 11.77 4.71
CA LEU A 41 4.99 11.04 5.32
C LEU A 41 6.09 11.99 5.79
N ARG A 42 6.45 13.00 5.01
CA ARG A 42 7.43 14.03 5.42
C ARG A 42 6.96 14.82 6.65
N CYS A 43 5.66 15.13 6.75
CA CYS A 43 5.10 15.81 7.92
C CYS A 43 5.19 14.92 9.18
N LEU A 44 4.88 13.62 9.05
CA LEU A 44 4.98 12.65 10.14
C LEU A 44 6.42 12.47 10.61
N GLU A 45 7.37 12.30 9.69
CA GLU A 45 8.80 12.15 9.99
C GLU A 45 9.38 13.39 10.67
N ARG A 46 9.07 14.59 10.14
CA ARG A 46 9.49 15.86 10.75
C ARG A 46 8.94 16.00 12.15
N ALA A 47 7.65 15.76 12.35
CA ALA A 47 7.05 15.85 13.67
C ALA A 47 7.70 14.86 14.65
N ALA A 48 8.00 13.64 14.21
CA ALA A 48 8.68 12.64 15.02
C ALA A 48 10.11 13.10 15.40
N SER A 49 10.87 13.67 14.47
CA SER A 49 12.23 14.17 14.73
C SER A 49 12.25 15.37 15.69
N GLU A 50 11.18 16.17 15.72
CA GLU A 50 11.01 17.31 16.64
C GLU A 50 10.43 16.89 18.01
N GLY A 51 10.24 15.60 18.26
CA GLY A 51 9.61 15.07 19.49
C GLY A 51 8.11 15.39 19.60
N ARG A 52 7.52 15.87 18.51
CA ARG A 52 6.09 16.17 18.39
C ARG A 52 5.44 15.12 17.52
N ARG A 53 4.38 14.48 17.99
CA ARG A 53 3.69 13.43 17.22
C ARG A 53 2.28 13.90 16.87
N PHE A 54 1.79 13.45 15.72
CA PHE A 54 0.38 13.54 15.41
C PHE A 54 -0.37 12.43 16.18
N ASP A 55 -1.57 12.76 16.63
CA ASP A 55 -2.46 11.84 17.33
C ASP A 55 -3.41 11.17 16.33
N VAL A 56 -3.90 11.94 15.37
CA VAL A 56 -4.87 11.50 14.37
C VAL A 56 -4.45 11.88 12.95
N LEU A 57 -4.60 10.95 12.03
CA LEU A 57 -4.49 11.15 10.59
C LEU A 57 -5.89 11.03 9.97
N LEU A 58 -6.34 12.08 9.30
CA LEU A 58 -7.52 12.06 8.44
C LEU A 58 -7.04 11.91 7.00
N VAL A 59 -7.37 10.84 6.31
CA VAL A 59 -6.85 10.55 4.97
C VAL A 59 -7.97 10.30 3.97
N ASP A 60 -7.90 10.93 2.82
CA ASP A 60 -8.79 10.64 1.70
C ASP A 60 -8.62 9.20 1.22
N ALA A 61 -9.73 8.47 1.05
CA ALA A 61 -9.74 7.13 0.51
C ALA A 61 -9.17 7.07 -0.91
N ASP A 62 -9.44 8.09 -1.72
CA ASP A 62 -9.11 8.18 -3.15
C ASP A 62 -7.88 9.06 -3.44
N LEU A 63 -7.01 9.24 -2.47
CA LEU A 63 -5.81 10.06 -2.56
C LEU A 63 -4.96 9.72 -3.81
N GLY A 64 -4.81 10.68 -4.73
CA GLY A 64 -4.05 10.51 -5.98
C GLY A 64 -4.81 9.84 -7.12
N GLY A 65 -6.07 9.51 -6.95
CA GLY A 65 -6.96 9.07 -8.02
C GLY A 65 -7.42 10.27 -8.86
N GLY A 66 -6.48 10.90 -9.59
CA GLY A 66 -6.76 12.11 -10.35
C GLY A 66 -8.03 12.00 -11.20
N HIS A 67 -9.00 12.84 -10.90
CA HIS A 67 -10.03 13.20 -11.87
C HIS A 67 -9.30 13.78 -13.10
N PRO A 68 -9.56 13.29 -14.32
CA PRO A 68 -9.08 13.94 -15.54
C PRO A 68 -9.90 15.23 -15.74
N GLY A 69 -9.45 16.33 -15.14
CA GLY A 69 -10.15 17.57 -15.23
C GLY A 69 -9.34 18.74 -14.68
N VAL A 70 -8.73 19.49 -15.61
CA VAL A 70 -8.24 20.87 -15.47
C VAL A 70 -6.91 21.02 -14.71
N SER A 71 -5.84 20.65 -15.38
CA SER A 71 -4.56 21.33 -15.22
C SER A 71 -4.71 22.74 -15.81
N GLY A 72 -5.09 23.71 -14.99
CA GLY A 72 -5.09 25.12 -15.31
C GLY A 72 -3.66 25.61 -15.42
N ALA A 73 -3.06 25.51 -16.60
CA ALA A 73 -1.87 26.25 -16.95
C ALA A 73 -2.24 27.75 -16.97
N VAL A 74 -1.85 28.47 -15.93
CA VAL A 74 -1.81 29.94 -15.98
C VAL A 74 -0.58 30.32 -16.80
N GLY A 75 -0.80 30.53 -18.08
CA GLY A 75 0.17 31.08 -18.98
C GLY A 75 0.43 32.55 -18.65
N ALA A 76 1.68 32.90 -18.40
CA ALA A 76 2.18 34.23 -18.66
C ALA A 76 2.73 34.25 -20.07
N GLY A 77 2.15 35.08 -20.93
CA GLY A 77 2.53 35.22 -22.32
C GLY A 77 3.86 35.95 -22.50
N SER A 78 4.55 35.63 -23.57
CA SER A 78 5.04 36.59 -24.57
C SER A 78 5.85 35.88 -25.67
N SER A 79 5.35 36.05 -26.88
CA SER A 79 6.00 36.25 -28.20
C SER A 79 7.25 35.48 -28.64
N ALA A 80 7.06 34.88 -29.79
CA ALA A 80 7.89 34.86 -30.99
C ALA A 80 9.17 34.01 -31.09
N GLY A 81 9.20 33.16 -32.09
CA GLY A 81 10.44 32.79 -32.76
C GLY A 81 10.54 31.32 -33.17
N ALA A 82 10.22 31.05 -34.40
CA ALA A 82 10.45 29.77 -35.10
C ALA A 82 11.90 29.31 -35.08
N ARG A 83 12.13 27.99 -35.01
CA ARG A 83 12.82 27.19 -36.04
C ARG A 83 13.05 25.75 -35.58
N LEU A 84 12.76 24.88 -36.54
CA LEU A 84 13.08 23.45 -36.59
C LEU A 84 14.58 23.16 -36.35
N SER A 85 14.85 22.03 -35.69
CA SER A 85 15.80 21.00 -36.15
C SER A 85 15.85 19.81 -35.16
N LEU A 86 15.55 18.61 -35.66
CA LEU A 86 16.01 17.30 -35.19
C LEU A 86 17.28 16.94 -35.97
N PRO A 87 18.04 15.85 -35.71
CA PRO A 87 18.20 14.99 -34.55
C PRO A 87 19.69 14.77 -34.20
N SER A 88 20.04 14.14 -33.11
CA SER A 88 21.18 13.18 -33.14
C SER A 88 21.23 12.31 -31.86
N GLN A 89 21.52 11.05 -32.09
CA GLN A 89 21.78 9.95 -31.20
C GLN A 89 23.07 10.18 -30.38
N ALA A 90 23.18 9.58 -29.20
CA ALA A 90 24.18 8.57 -28.88
C ALA A 90 24.36 8.35 -27.37
N SER A 91 24.39 7.09 -27.01
CA SER A 91 25.24 6.40 -26.02
C SER A 91 25.19 6.87 -24.56
N GLY A 92 24.69 6.10 -23.62
CA GLY A 92 25.31 4.86 -23.14
C GLY A 92 26.01 5.10 -21.80
N GLY A 93 25.47 4.56 -20.69
CA GLY A 93 26.15 4.43 -19.41
C GLY A 93 25.21 3.89 -18.33
N PRO A 94 25.59 2.82 -17.61
CA PRO A 94 24.69 2.18 -16.65
C PRO A 94 24.70 2.96 -15.34
N ALA A 95 23.52 3.44 -14.91
CA ALA A 95 23.33 3.98 -13.57
C ALA A 95 22.68 2.93 -12.68
N ALA A 96 23.42 2.60 -11.67
CA ALA A 96 23.08 2.00 -10.38
C ALA A 96 21.62 1.55 -10.17
N ALA A 97 21.41 0.24 -10.15
CA ALA A 97 20.30 -0.40 -9.47
C ALA A 97 20.45 -0.22 -7.96
N GLY A 98 19.56 0.51 -7.36
CA GLY A 98 19.46 0.72 -5.93
C GLY A 98 18.02 0.72 -5.48
N ALA A 99 17.63 -0.33 -4.74
CA ALA A 99 16.46 -0.42 -3.86
C ALA A 99 15.08 -0.17 -4.51
N GLU A 100 14.59 -1.15 -5.25
CA GLU A 100 13.15 -1.30 -5.49
C GLU A 100 12.48 -1.85 -4.22
N GLY A 101 12.21 -0.96 -3.28
CA GLY A 101 11.24 -1.16 -2.21
C GLY A 101 9.87 -1.33 -2.83
N ALA A 102 9.08 -2.28 -2.29
CA ALA A 102 7.73 -2.65 -2.66
C ALA A 102 6.95 -1.51 -3.31
N GLY A 103 6.50 -1.73 -4.55
CA GLY A 103 5.76 -0.75 -5.33
C GLY A 103 4.52 -0.25 -4.58
N LEU A 104 4.68 0.86 -3.88
CA LEU A 104 3.58 1.71 -3.47
C LEU A 104 2.94 2.19 -4.76
N VAL A 105 1.73 1.72 -5.04
CA VAL A 105 0.87 2.35 -6.02
C VAL A 105 0.69 3.79 -5.52
N ALA A 106 1.39 4.73 -6.18
CA ALA A 106 1.29 6.14 -5.85
C ALA A 106 -0.18 6.54 -6.02
N GLY A 107 -0.86 6.86 -4.91
CA GLY A 107 -2.18 7.41 -4.96
C GLY A 107 -3.31 6.67 -4.24
N ASP A 108 -3.05 5.67 -3.40
CA ASP A 108 -4.11 5.04 -2.60
C ASP A 108 -3.99 5.46 -1.12
N GLY A 109 -5.02 6.18 -0.61
CA GLY A 109 -5.08 6.57 0.80
C GLY A 109 -5.06 5.37 1.75
N ILE A 110 -5.63 4.24 1.33
CA ILE A 110 -5.61 3.00 2.12
C ILE A 110 -4.19 2.44 2.24
N ALA A 111 -3.37 2.55 1.20
CA ALA A 111 -1.96 2.17 1.26
C ALA A 111 -1.16 3.04 2.24
N LEU A 112 -1.48 4.35 2.31
CA LEU A 112 -0.91 5.25 3.31
C LEU A 112 -1.26 4.81 4.73
N VAL A 113 -2.49 4.36 4.99
CA VAL A 113 -2.90 3.83 6.31
C VAL A 113 -1.98 2.68 6.74
N ALA A 114 -1.73 1.70 5.88
CA ALA A 114 -0.85 0.57 6.18
C ALA A 114 0.59 1.02 6.49
N THR A 115 1.11 1.98 5.73
CA THR A 115 2.44 2.55 5.92
C THR A 115 2.55 3.27 7.26
N VAL A 116 1.57 4.13 7.59
CA VAL A 116 1.53 4.89 8.85
C VAL A 116 1.39 3.95 10.04
N ARG A 117 0.55 2.93 9.96
CA ARG A 117 0.44 1.93 11.03
C ARG A 117 1.76 1.24 11.35
N SER A 118 2.56 0.94 10.33
CA SER A 118 3.85 0.27 10.50
C SER A 118 4.93 1.20 11.05
N ALA A 119 5.01 2.45 10.55
CA ALA A 119 6.06 3.41 10.91
C ALA A 119 5.70 4.25 12.14
N HIS A 120 4.42 4.52 12.36
CA HIS A 120 3.90 5.41 13.41
C HIS A 120 2.72 4.76 14.15
N PRO A 121 2.91 3.66 14.90
CA PRO A 121 1.81 2.87 15.49
C PRO A 121 0.97 3.65 16.52
N GLY A 122 1.45 4.77 17.02
CA GLY A 122 0.70 5.66 17.93
C GLY A 122 -0.28 6.59 17.23
N VAL A 123 -0.26 6.71 15.89
CA VAL A 123 -1.16 7.58 15.13
C VAL A 123 -2.44 6.81 14.79
N ARG A 124 -3.58 7.34 15.20
CA ARG A 124 -4.91 6.79 14.83
C ARG A 124 -5.31 7.31 13.47
N THR A 125 -5.75 6.43 12.58
CA THR A 125 -6.10 6.81 11.21
C THR A 125 -7.59 6.71 10.98
N VAL A 126 -8.19 7.78 10.44
CA VAL A 126 -9.58 7.83 9.99
C VAL A 126 -9.59 8.09 8.48
N VAL A 127 -10.27 7.25 7.74
CA VAL A 127 -10.43 7.38 6.30
C VAL A 127 -11.65 8.22 5.98
N LEU A 128 -11.49 9.23 5.14
CA LEU A 128 -12.54 10.07 4.59
C LEU A 128 -12.89 9.57 3.19
N ALA A 129 -14.16 9.36 2.88
CA ALA A 129 -14.60 8.84 1.61
C ALA A 129 -15.77 9.63 1.03
N GLU A 130 -15.84 9.78 -0.29
CA GLU A 130 -16.99 10.40 -0.95
C GLU A 130 -18.21 9.49 -0.94
N LYS A 131 -17.98 8.17 -1.00
CA LYS A 131 -19.04 7.16 -1.03
C LYS A 131 -18.78 6.05 -0.02
N ASP A 132 -19.84 5.58 0.58
CA ASP A 132 -19.83 4.44 1.49
C ASP A 132 -19.73 3.13 0.68
N ASP A 133 -18.51 2.56 0.63
CA ASP A 133 -18.23 1.27 0.00
C ASP A 133 -17.74 0.27 1.05
N PRO A 134 -18.53 -0.81 1.32
CA PRO A 134 -18.17 -1.81 2.32
C PRO A 134 -16.83 -2.52 2.03
N ARG A 135 -16.50 -2.72 0.76
CA ARG A 135 -15.25 -3.38 0.35
C ARG A 135 -14.04 -2.50 0.67
N ARG A 136 -14.11 -1.22 0.31
CA ARG A 136 -13.03 -0.26 0.61
C ARG A 136 -12.91 -0.01 2.11
N ALA A 137 -14.03 0.11 2.82
CA ALA A 137 -14.04 0.24 4.27
C ALA A 137 -13.41 -0.98 4.96
N ALA A 138 -13.71 -2.22 4.48
CA ALA A 138 -13.07 -3.43 4.99
C ALA A 138 -11.56 -3.44 4.73
N GLN A 139 -11.11 -2.99 3.56
CA GLN A 139 -9.68 -2.86 3.22
C GLN A 139 -8.99 -1.83 4.13
N ALA A 140 -9.61 -0.68 4.37
CA ALA A 140 -9.09 0.36 5.27
C ALA A 140 -8.92 -0.17 6.70
N LEU A 141 -9.92 -0.87 7.24
CA LEU A 141 -9.84 -1.48 8.58
C LEU A 141 -8.76 -2.56 8.63
N GLN A 142 -8.60 -3.39 7.60
CA GLN A 142 -7.53 -4.39 7.52
C GLN A 142 -6.15 -3.73 7.44
N ALA A 143 -6.02 -2.58 6.76
CA ALA A 143 -4.80 -1.77 6.73
C ALA A 143 -4.50 -1.13 8.09
N GLY A 144 -5.49 -1.02 8.98
CA GLY A 144 -5.36 -0.53 10.33
C GLY A 144 -6.00 0.82 10.58
N ALA A 145 -6.94 1.25 9.74
CA ALA A 145 -7.77 2.40 10.03
C ALA A 145 -8.63 2.15 11.29
N SER A 146 -8.76 3.19 12.12
CA SER A 146 -9.63 3.21 13.29
C SER A 146 -11.02 3.76 12.96
N GLY A 147 -11.21 4.34 11.78
CA GLY A 147 -12.51 4.88 11.38
C GLY A 147 -12.66 5.04 9.87
N TRP A 148 -13.92 5.02 9.45
CA TRP A 148 -14.37 5.34 8.09
C TRP A 148 -15.52 6.34 8.20
N VAL A 149 -15.40 7.47 7.52
CA VAL A 149 -16.33 8.59 7.60
C VAL A 149 -16.59 9.14 6.21
N ALA A 150 -17.85 9.43 5.90
CA ALA A 150 -18.20 10.10 4.65
C ALA A 150 -17.77 11.58 4.69
N LYS A 151 -17.24 12.11 3.57
CA LYS A 151 -16.76 13.50 3.46
C LYS A 151 -17.87 14.54 3.64
N ASP A 152 -19.13 14.16 3.41
CA ASP A 152 -20.31 14.99 3.58
C ASP A 152 -20.86 15.00 5.02
N CYS A 153 -20.20 14.32 5.96
CA CYS A 153 -20.61 14.32 7.36
C CYS A 153 -20.46 15.71 8.00
N SER A 154 -21.24 15.97 9.05
CA SER A 154 -21.08 17.22 9.81
C SER A 154 -19.76 17.27 10.58
N LEU A 155 -19.20 18.47 10.77
CA LEU A 155 -17.98 18.68 11.56
C LEU A 155 -18.12 18.11 12.99
N SER A 156 -19.28 18.29 13.63
CA SER A 156 -19.54 17.74 14.96
C SER A 156 -19.45 16.23 15.01
N ARG A 157 -19.90 15.53 13.96
CA ARG A 157 -19.75 14.09 13.85
C ARG A 157 -18.29 13.69 13.66
N LEU A 158 -17.55 14.39 12.79
CA LEU A 158 -16.12 14.14 12.58
C LEU A 158 -15.33 14.33 13.88
N LEU A 159 -15.58 15.39 14.63
CA LEU A 159 -14.95 15.62 15.94
C LEU A 159 -15.30 14.51 16.95
N THR A 160 -16.52 14.01 16.93
CA THR A 160 -16.93 12.87 17.76
C THR A 160 -16.10 11.62 17.39
N VAL A 161 -15.90 11.37 16.08
CA VAL A 161 -15.05 10.27 15.60
C VAL A 161 -13.59 10.49 16.01
N VAL A 162 -13.02 11.67 15.79
CA VAL A 162 -11.65 11.99 16.20
C VAL A 162 -11.43 11.76 17.69
N ARG A 163 -12.34 12.21 18.54
CA ARG A 163 -12.26 11.97 19.99
C ARG A 163 -12.46 10.50 20.37
N GLY A 164 -13.29 9.75 19.61
CA GLY A 164 -13.54 8.34 19.85
C GLY A 164 -12.33 7.48 19.48
N VAL A 165 -11.69 7.71 18.34
CA VAL A 165 -10.50 6.91 17.94
C VAL A 165 -9.32 7.12 18.89
N LEU A 166 -9.23 8.25 19.57
CA LEU A 166 -8.25 8.49 20.63
C LEU A 166 -8.51 7.67 21.91
N ARG A 167 -9.73 7.15 22.07
CA ARG A 167 -10.11 6.21 23.14
C ARG A 167 -10.09 4.75 22.68
N ASP A 168 -9.42 4.47 21.53
CA ASP A 168 -9.38 3.15 20.90
C ASP A 168 -10.75 2.63 20.40
N GLU A 169 -11.71 3.55 20.19
CA GLU A 169 -12.99 3.18 19.58
C GLU A 169 -12.84 3.09 18.06
N THR A 170 -13.50 2.09 17.45
CA THR A 170 -13.60 2.00 15.98
C THR A 170 -14.90 2.64 15.50
N HIS A 171 -14.79 3.58 14.59
CA HIS A 171 -15.96 4.28 14.04
C HIS A 171 -16.25 3.84 12.60
N LEU A 172 -17.44 3.28 12.41
CA LEU A 172 -17.95 2.87 11.11
C LEU A 172 -19.42 3.26 10.99
N PRO A 173 -19.91 3.77 9.83
CA PRO A 173 -21.33 3.97 9.62
C PRO A 173 -22.10 2.67 9.84
N PRO A 174 -23.20 2.67 10.62
CA PRO A 174 -23.97 1.44 10.89
C PRO A 174 -24.44 0.73 9.62
N ALA A 175 -24.75 1.47 8.58
CA ALA A 175 -25.18 0.94 7.28
C ALA A 175 -24.08 0.09 6.61
N LEU A 176 -22.78 0.40 6.85
CA LEU A 176 -21.67 -0.35 6.29
C LEU A 176 -21.31 -1.61 7.09
N LEU A 177 -21.68 -1.70 8.35
CA LEU A 177 -21.18 -2.73 9.28
C LEU A 177 -21.41 -4.15 8.73
N THR A 178 -22.64 -4.45 8.28
CA THR A 178 -22.97 -5.79 7.75
C THR A 178 -22.14 -6.12 6.49
N GLY A 179 -21.99 -5.15 5.59
CA GLY A 179 -21.20 -5.33 4.38
C GLY A 179 -19.72 -5.54 4.68
N VAL A 180 -19.15 -4.73 5.55
CA VAL A 180 -17.77 -4.86 6.01
C VAL A 180 -17.49 -6.22 6.67
N LEU A 181 -18.36 -6.68 7.56
CA LEU A 181 -18.22 -7.99 8.19
C LEU A 181 -18.28 -9.14 7.18
N ARG A 182 -19.12 -9.04 6.15
CA ARG A 182 -19.18 -10.03 5.05
C ARG A 182 -17.87 -10.04 4.26
N GLU A 183 -17.34 -8.87 3.87
CA GLU A 183 -16.08 -8.75 3.13
C GLU A 183 -14.90 -9.29 3.95
N MET A 184 -14.81 -8.94 5.23
CA MET A 184 -13.75 -9.44 6.13
C MET A 184 -13.83 -10.96 6.30
N THR A 185 -15.03 -11.51 6.44
CA THR A 185 -15.25 -12.96 6.57
C THR A 185 -14.90 -13.69 5.28
N ALA A 186 -15.29 -13.15 4.12
CA ALA A 186 -14.94 -13.69 2.81
C ALA A 186 -13.42 -13.69 2.59
N ALA A 187 -12.74 -12.58 2.87
CA ALA A 187 -11.29 -12.45 2.77
C ALA A 187 -10.57 -13.50 3.66
N ARG A 188 -11.06 -13.72 4.88
CA ARG A 188 -10.51 -14.73 5.79
C ARG A 188 -10.69 -16.15 5.26
N ARG A 189 -11.88 -16.48 4.72
CA ARG A 189 -12.14 -17.79 4.11
C ARG A 189 -11.22 -18.05 2.92
N HIS A 190 -11.08 -17.10 2.02
CA HIS A 190 -10.18 -17.22 0.85
C HIS A 190 -8.71 -17.36 1.25
N ARG A 191 -8.29 -16.70 2.32
CA ARG A 191 -6.93 -16.86 2.85
C ARG A 191 -6.71 -18.28 3.39
N THR A 192 -7.61 -18.78 4.20
CA THR A 192 -7.54 -20.14 4.78
C THR A 192 -7.55 -21.23 3.69
N GLU A 193 -8.37 -21.04 2.65
CA GLU A 193 -8.39 -21.97 1.50
C GLU A 193 -7.07 -21.93 0.73
N SER A 194 -6.52 -20.75 0.47
CA SER A 194 -5.21 -20.61 -0.18
C SER A 194 -4.09 -21.24 0.65
N GLU A 195 -4.11 -21.09 1.98
CA GLU A 195 -3.18 -21.73 2.91
C GLU A 195 -3.25 -23.26 2.81
N ARG A 196 -4.44 -23.85 2.83
CA ARG A 196 -4.65 -25.30 2.67
C ARG A 196 -4.14 -25.84 1.33
N LEU A 197 -4.39 -25.12 0.24
CA LEU A 197 -3.90 -25.49 -1.09
C LEU A 197 -2.36 -25.49 -1.12
N VAL A 198 -1.71 -24.49 -0.52
CA VAL A 198 -0.25 -24.44 -0.43
C VAL A 198 0.30 -25.55 0.49
N GLU A 199 -0.38 -25.88 1.58
CA GLU A 199 0.00 -26.99 2.46
C GLU A 199 -0.06 -28.35 1.77
N SER A 200 -0.91 -28.52 0.75
CA SER A 200 -1.00 -29.74 -0.05
C SER A 200 0.20 -29.98 -0.99
N LEU A 201 1.06 -28.96 -1.18
CA LEU A 201 2.25 -29.05 -1.99
C LEU A 201 3.35 -29.84 -1.29
N THR A 202 4.07 -30.67 -2.04
CA THR A 202 5.29 -31.31 -1.55
C THR A 202 6.37 -30.27 -1.24
N PRO A 203 7.38 -30.58 -0.40
CA PRO A 203 8.49 -29.67 -0.13
C PRO A 203 9.13 -29.11 -1.41
N ARG A 204 9.32 -29.96 -2.41
CA ARG A 204 9.93 -29.55 -3.69
C ARG A 204 9.05 -28.65 -4.54
N GLU A 205 7.76 -28.91 -4.58
CA GLU A 205 6.78 -28.05 -5.25
C GLU A 205 6.66 -26.69 -4.55
N ARG A 206 6.79 -26.66 -3.22
CA ARG A 206 6.79 -25.43 -2.44
C ARG A 206 8.04 -24.58 -2.71
N GLU A 207 9.22 -25.20 -2.87
CA GLU A 207 10.44 -24.49 -3.28
C GLU A 207 10.29 -23.87 -4.68
N VAL A 208 9.74 -24.63 -5.63
CA VAL A 208 9.45 -24.13 -6.98
C VAL A 208 8.47 -22.95 -6.91
N LEU A 209 7.40 -23.06 -6.10
CA LEU A 209 6.43 -21.97 -5.92
C LEU A 209 7.10 -20.71 -5.34
N ARG A 210 7.99 -20.84 -4.35
CA ARG A 210 8.77 -19.70 -3.79
C ARG A 210 9.65 -19.04 -4.85
N CYS A 211 10.28 -19.82 -5.72
CA CYS A 211 11.03 -19.31 -6.86
C CYS A 211 10.14 -18.56 -7.86
N MET A 212 8.91 -19.06 -8.11
CA MET A 212 7.92 -18.36 -8.94
C MET A 212 7.49 -17.03 -8.31
N VAL A 213 7.31 -16.98 -7.00
CA VAL A 213 6.99 -15.75 -6.24
C VAL A 213 8.12 -14.73 -6.32
N ALA A 214 9.37 -15.17 -6.37
CA ALA A 214 10.55 -14.34 -6.60
C ALA A 214 10.71 -13.87 -8.08
N GLY A 215 9.79 -14.29 -8.98
CA GLY A 215 9.85 -13.90 -10.40
C GLY A 215 10.89 -14.67 -11.23
N LEU A 216 11.46 -15.76 -10.70
CA LEU A 216 12.46 -16.54 -11.42
C LEU A 216 11.86 -17.32 -12.60
N GLY A 217 12.49 -17.19 -13.77
CA GLY A 217 12.17 -17.99 -14.95
C GLY A 217 12.62 -19.44 -14.79
N ARG A 218 12.05 -20.35 -15.62
CA ARG A 218 12.32 -21.79 -15.54
C ARG A 218 13.80 -22.17 -15.51
N LYS A 219 14.64 -21.47 -16.29
CA LYS A 219 16.08 -21.73 -16.34
C LYS A 219 16.75 -21.36 -14.99
N ALA A 220 16.44 -20.20 -14.44
CA ALA A 220 16.96 -19.76 -13.15
C ALA A 220 16.49 -20.67 -12.00
N VAL A 221 15.24 -21.15 -12.04
CA VAL A 221 14.73 -22.15 -11.07
C VAL A 221 15.49 -23.47 -11.19
N ALA A 222 15.78 -23.92 -12.42
CA ALA A 222 16.53 -25.16 -12.67
C ALA A 222 17.97 -25.07 -12.12
N GLU A 223 18.66 -23.97 -12.38
CA GLU A 223 20.01 -23.69 -11.86
C GLU A 223 20.00 -23.64 -10.33
N ARG A 224 19.08 -22.89 -9.73
CA ARG A 224 18.99 -22.71 -8.28
C ARG A 224 18.67 -23.99 -7.52
N LEU A 225 17.76 -24.78 -8.06
CA LEU A 225 17.30 -26.02 -7.41
C LEU A 225 18.11 -27.26 -7.85
N PHE A 226 19.14 -27.09 -8.67
CA PHE A 226 19.94 -28.19 -9.24
C PHE A 226 19.08 -29.22 -9.94
N LEU A 227 18.13 -28.76 -10.76
CA LEU A 227 17.22 -29.61 -11.53
C LEU A 227 17.38 -29.40 -13.04
N SER A 228 16.92 -30.36 -13.85
CA SER A 228 16.78 -30.12 -15.28
C SER A 228 15.62 -29.16 -15.57
N PRO A 229 15.69 -28.33 -16.62
CA PRO A 229 14.57 -27.48 -17.04
C PRO A 229 13.28 -28.26 -17.32
N HIS A 230 13.39 -29.51 -17.73
CA HIS A 230 12.24 -30.40 -17.94
C HIS A 230 11.59 -30.78 -16.61
N THR A 231 12.37 -31.13 -15.61
CA THR A 231 11.89 -31.43 -14.25
C THR A 231 11.19 -30.22 -13.61
N VAL A 232 11.77 -29.02 -13.77
CA VAL A 232 11.14 -27.81 -13.31
C VAL A 232 9.78 -27.57 -13.96
N ARG A 233 9.67 -27.81 -15.29
CA ARG A 233 8.40 -27.71 -16.00
C ARG A 233 7.34 -28.64 -15.39
N THR A 234 7.71 -29.88 -15.11
CA THR A 234 6.80 -30.85 -14.48
C THR A 234 6.35 -30.40 -13.10
N HIS A 235 7.29 -29.92 -12.24
CA HIS A 235 6.95 -29.41 -10.93
C HIS A 235 6.04 -28.17 -11.03
N MET A 236 6.30 -27.25 -11.96
CA MET A 236 5.43 -26.09 -12.17
C MET A 236 4.01 -26.51 -12.59
N GLN A 237 3.88 -27.50 -13.49
CA GLN A 237 2.58 -28.04 -13.89
C GLN A 237 1.84 -28.68 -12.71
N ASN A 238 2.54 -29.45 -11.89
CA ASN A 238 1.98 -30.08 -10.69
C ASN A 238 1.52 -29.01 -9.68
N VAL A 239 2.33 -27.96 -9.46
CA VAL A 239 1.96 -26.83 -8.62
C VAL A 239 0.67 -26.17 -9.12
N LEU A 240 0.59 -25.85 -10.42
CA LEU A 240 -0.61 -25.25 -11.00
C LEU A 240 -1.83 -26.15 -10.84
N GLY A 241 -1.68 -27.45 -11.10
CA GLY A 241 -2.76 -28.44 -10.95
C GLY A 241 -3.25 -28.55 -9.51
N LYS A 242 -2.33 -28.68 -8.53
CA LYS A 242 -2.70 -28.76 -7.10
C LYS A 242 -3.32 -27.49 -6.56
N LEU A 243 -2.86 -26.32 -7.03
CA LEU A 243 -3.45 -25.03 -6.67
C LEU A 243 -4.75 -24.71 -7.42
N GLY A 244 -5.15 -25.54 -8.38
CA GLY A 244 -6.37 -25.35 -9.18
C GLY A 244 -6.32 -24.10 -10.08
N VAL A 245 -5.12 -23.69 -10.53
CA VAL A 245 -4.93 -22.47 -11.35
C VAL A 245 -4.26 -22.80 -12.69
N HIS A 246 -4.52 -21.96 -13.70
CA HIS A 246 -4.05 -22.23 -15.07
C HIS A 246 -2.90 -21.29 -15.51
N SER A 247 -2.45 -20.37 -14.65
CA SER A 247 -1.35 -19.47 -14.98
C SER A 247 -0.38 -19.28 -13.81
N THR A 248 0.89 -19.03 -14.15
CA THR A 248 1.93 -18.70 -13.18
C THR A 248 1.55 -17.49 -12.33
N LEU A 249 0.96 -16.45 -12.95
CA LEU A 249 0.53 -15.27 -12.25
C LEU A 249 -0.56 -15.55 -11.21
N ALA A 250 -1.54 -16.41 -11.55
CA ALA A 250 -2.58 -16.84 -10.62
C ALA A 250 -2.00 -17.64 -9.45
N ALA A 251 -1.02 -18.54 -9.72
CA ALA A 251 -0.32 -19.27 -8.67
C ALA A 251 0.45 -18.35 -7.71
N VAL A 252 1.15 -17.35 -8.25
CA VAL A 252 1.87 -16.34 -7.44
C VAL A 252 0.90 -15.52 -6.61
N ALA A 253 -0.22 -15.09 -7.18
CA ALA A 253 -1.25 -14.34 -6.44
C ALA A 253 -1.86 -15.17 -5.30
N LEU A 254 -2.12 -16.46 -5.53
CA LEU A 254 -2.60 -17.40 -4.51
C LEU A 254 -1.55 -17.62 -3.41
N ALA A 255 -0.29 -17.83 -3.79
CA ALA A 255 0.83 -18.03 -2.87
C ALA A 255 1.02 -16.80 -1.94
N ARG A 256 0.97 -15.58 -2.50
CA ARG A 256 1.04 -14.36 -1.70
C ARG A 256 -0.11 -14.22 -0.72
N ARG A 257 -1.34 -14.58 -1.12
CA ARG A 257 -2.49 -14.60 -0.19
C ARG A 257 -2.33 -15.60 0.93
N ALA A 258 -1.68 -16.75 0.64
CA ALA A 258 -1.34 -17.76 1.64
C ALA A 258 -0.09 -17.40 2.49
N GLY A 259 0.47 -16.20 2.33
CA GLY A 259 1.64 -15.76 3.09
C GLY A 259 2.97 -16.38 2.66
N VAL A 260 3.03 -16.98 1.46
CA VAL A 260 4.28 -17.52 0.91
C VAL A 260 5.15 -16.38 0.39
N GLY A 261 6.27 -16.14 1.07
CA GLY A 261 7.30 -15.19 0.66
C GLY A 261 8.16 -15.69 -0.51
N PRO A 262 8.89 -14.80 -1.20
CA PRO A 262 9.90 -15.16 -2.17
C PRO A 262 11.04 -15.94 -1.54
N VAL A 263 11.85 -16.62 -2.37
CA VAL A 263 13.12 -17.20 -1.94
C VAL A 263 14.11 -16.05 -1.72
N ASP A 264 14.90 -16.10 -0.66
CA ASP A 264 15.99 -15.15 -0.44
C ASP A 264 17.01 -15.27 -1.57
N LEU A 265 17.13 -14.22 -2.37
CA LEU A 265 18.07 -14.19 -3.50
C LEU A 265 19.53 -13.91 -3.06
N ALA A 266 19.73 -13.48 -1.80
CA ALA A 266 21.01 -13.05 -1.24
C ALA A 266 21.78 -14.11 -0.45
N GLY A 267 21.27 -15.36 -0.30
CA GLY A 267 21.73 -16.30 0.72
C GLY A 267 22.56 -17.51 0.29
N ASP A 268 23.10 -17.61 -0.95
CA ASP A 268 23.86 -18.79 -1.37
C ASP A 268 25.20 -18.49 -2.06
N VAL A 269 25.93 -17.51 -1.56
CA VAL A 269 27.34 -17.31 -1.93
C VAL A 269 28.21 -17.32 -0.67
N VAL A 270 28.13 -18.38 0.13
CA VAL A 270 29.20 -18.64 1.12
C VAL A 270 29.40 -20.14 1.33
N GLU A 271 30.65 -20.53 1.10
CA GLU A 271 31.41 -21.65 1.62
C GLU A 271 31.26 -23.04 0.96
N ARG A 272 31.90 -23.16 -0.21
CA ARG A 272 32.77 -24.31 -0.46
C ARG A 272 34.17 -23.79 -0.79
N GLY A 273 34.87 -23.40 0.24
CA GLY A 273 36.27 -23.01 0.23
C GLY A 273 37.05 -23.82 1.25
N GLY A 274 37.79 -24.83 0.80
CA GLY A 274 39.07 -25.16 1.33
C GLY A 274 39.15 -25.95 2.63
N GLN A 275 39.24 -27.23 2.52
CA GLN A 275 40.09 -27.99 3.45
C GLN A 275 41.42 -28.26 2.72
N PRO A 276 42.54 -27.67 3.14
CA PRO A 276 43.87 -28.14 2.70
C PRO A 276 44.25 -29.39 3.49
N ALA A 277 44.95 -30.24 2.81
CA ALA A 277 45.52 -31.49 3.28
C ALA A 277 46.48 -31.36 4.47
#